data_6d1b87fa25645dce3313a56c026ca160
#
_entry.id   6d1b87fa25645dce3313a56c026ca160
#
_cell.length_a   1.000
_cell.length_b   1.000
_cell.length_c   1.000
_cell.angle_alpha   90.00
_cell.angle_beta   90.00
_cell.angle_gamma   90.00
#
_symmetry.space_group_name_H-M   'P 1'
#
loop_
_entity.id
_entity.type
_entity.pdbx_description
1 polymer ?
#
loop_
_entity_poly.entity_id
_entity_poly.type
_entity_poly.pdbx_seq_one_letter_code
_entity_poly.pdbx_strand_id
1 'polypeptide(L)'
;LLQTANAARACGIDLYNEKLKSMLTGVVKAMYPNMTFPAHNDGGYMSDISNQDFLYEMGYSRFKDPFILQILAKVYATKDRNSALALLTNVDIKPDKTPLKQDSYLFDDTGIAILRSGDNTLVFRYGFSDGGHSHPDRLSVTLHNGEKEILTDCGTYSYAQPAYLGWQKRGLSHNLVLVDGQDMQIRGAKTAGRLLSFDPDKNGGVASAVL
;
A
#
# COMPACT_ATOMS: atom_id res chain seq x y z
N LEU A 1 -12.73 -6.39 10.06
CA LEU A 1 -13.75 -5.30 10.08
C LEU A 1 -14.93 -5.59 9.16
N LEU A 2 -14.76 -5.89 7.87
CA LEU A 2 -15.89 -6.18 6.96
C LEU A 2 -16.67 -7.43 7.38
N GLN A 3 -16.00 -8.49 7.83
CA GLN A 3 -16.65 -9.67 8.37
C GLN A 3 -17.45 -9.35 9.63
N THR A 4 -16.88 -8.51 10.52
CA THR A 4 -17.58 -8.03 11.71
C THR A 4 -18.80 -7.19 11.34
N ALA A 5 -18.69 -6.31 10.34
CA ALA A 5 -19.81 -5.52 9.84
C ALA A 5 -20.93 -6.41 9.26
N ASN A 6 -20.57 -7.49 8.54
CA ASN A 6 -21.56 -8.45 8.06
C ASN A 6 -22.26 -9.20 9.22
N ALA A 7 -21.51 -9.63 10.23
CA ALA A 7 -22.08 -10.29 11.40
C ALA A 7 -23.01 -9.35 12.19
N ALA A 8 -22.59 -8.12 12.42
CA ALA A 8 -23.40 -7.10 13.08
C ALA A 8 -24.72 -6.84 12.34
N ARG A 9 -24.67 -6.79 11.01
CA ARG A 9 -25.87 -6.61 10.18
C ARG A 9 -26.86 -7.76 10.32
N ALA A 10 -26.39 -8.98 10.46
CA ALA A 10 -27.25 -10.13 10.73
C ALA A 10 -28.02 -9.98 12.06
N CYS A 11 -27.48 -9.17 12.99
CA CYS A 11 -28.09 -8.79 14.25
C CYS A 11 -28.86 -7.45 14.19
N GLY A 12 -29.09 -6.89 13.00
CA GLY A 12 -29.83 -5.63 12.83
C GLY A 12 -28.98 -4.35 13.04
N ILE A 13 -27.65 -4.48 13.18
CA ILE A 13 -26.73 -3.35 13.39
C ILE A 13 -25.97 -3.07 12.10
N ASP A 14 -26.20 -1.94 11.45
CA ASP A 14 -25.47 -1.55 10.24
C ASP A 14 -24.21 -0.74 10.60
N LEU A 15 -23.04 -1.34 10.36
CA LEU A 15 -21.72 -0.71 10.53
C LEU A 15 -21.12 -0.26 9.20
N TYR A 16 -21.80 -0.43 8.08
CA TYR A 16 -21.34 0.03 6.77
C TYR A 16 -21.52 1.54 6.65
N ASN A 17 -20.38 2.26 6.56
CA ASN A 17 -20.34 3.72 6.47
C ASN A 17 -19.15 4.17 5.60
N GLU A 18 -19.05 5.46 5.32
CA GLU A 18 -17.98 6.04 4.50
C GLU A 18 -16.58 5.80 5.09
N LYS A 19 -16.44 5.74 6.43
CA LYS A 19 -15.15 5.45 7.07
C LYS A 19 -14.69 4.03 6.75
N LEU A 20 -15.59 3.04 6.84
CA LEU A 20 -15.28 1.65 6.50
C LEU A 20 -14.96 1.50 5.01
N LYS A 21 -15.68 2.21 4.14
CA LYS A 21 -15.38 2.28 2.71
C LYS A 21 -14.00 2.88 2.46
N SER A 22 -13.68 4.00 3.10
CA SER A 22 -12.38 4.66 2.97
C SER A 22 -11.22 3.77 3.45
N MET A 23 -11.41 2.96 4.48
CA MET A 23 -10.40 1.98 4.92
C MET A 23 -10.16 0.90 3.85
N LEU A 24 -11.20 0.46 3.14
CA LEU A 24 -11.08 -0.53 2.07
C LEU A 24 -10.40 0.06 0.83
N THR A 25 -10.78 1.27 0.43
CA THR A 25 -10.27 1.92 -0.78
C THR A 25 -8.94 2.64 -0.56
N GLY A 26 -8.67 3.08 0.67
CA GLY A 26 -7.48 3.85 1.03
C GLY A 26 -6.19 3.07 0.80
N VAL A 27 -6.16 1.80 1.19
CA VAL A 27 -4.97 0.95 1.02
C VAL A 27 -4.58 0.80 -0.45
N VAL A 28 -5.56 0.81 -1.37
CA VAL A 28 -5.31 0.69 -2.81
C VAL A 28 -4.52 1.89 -3.34
N LYS A 29 -4.65 3.06 -2.72
CA LYS A 29 -3.89 4.26 -3.09
C LYS A 29 -2.39 4.11 -2.88
N ALA A 30 -1.95 3.13 -2.08
CA ALA A 30 -0.53 2.82 -1.89
C ALA A 30 0.04 1.90 -2.96
N MET A 31 -0.78 1.35 -3.85
CA MET A 31 -0.36 0.37 -4.85
C MET A 31 0.35 1.02 -6.04
N TYR A 32 1.21 0.23 -6.65
CA TYR A 32 1.75 0.49 -7.97
C TYR A 32 0.71 0.19 -9.07
N PRO A 33 0.91 0.68 -10.31
CA PRO A 33 -0.02 0.44 -11.42
C PRO A 33 -0.28 -1.04 -11.74
N ASN A 34 0.67 -1.91 -11.46
CA ASN A 34 0.57 -3.37 -11.63
C ASN A 34 -0.13 -4.09 -10.47
N MET A 35 -0.78 -3.37 -9.57
CA MET A 35 -1.53 -3.89 -8.41
C MET A 35 -0.67 -4.51 -7.30
N THR A 36 0.66 -4.32 -7.31
CA THR A 36 1.53 -4.69 -6.20
C THR A 36 1.73 -3.56 -5.20
N PHE A 37 2.15 -3.90 -3.99
CA PHE A 37 2.47 -2.93 -2.95
C PHE A 37 3.99 -2.70 -2.83
N PRO A 38 4.43 -1.49 -2.47
CA PRO A 38 5.80 -1.27 -2.02
C PRO A 38 6.15 -2.20 -0.85
N ALA A 39 7.31 -2.84 -0.91
CA ALA A 39 7.75 -3.80 0.11
C ALA A 39 8.38 -3.10 1.33
N HIS A 40 7.69 -2.11 1.90
CA HIS A 40 8.20 -1.37 3.05
C HIS A 40 8.11 -2.16 4.36
N ASN A 41 9.06 -1.96 5.26
CA ASN A 41 9.11 -2.62 6.56
C ASN A 41 9.12 -4.15 6.41
N ASP A 42 8.32 -4.86 7.20
CA ASP A 42 8.12 -6.30 7.07
C ASP A 42 7.14 -6.69 5.96
N GLY A 43 6.88 -5.81 5.01
CA GLY A 43 6.10 -6.11 3.80
C GLY A 43 6.80 -7.14 2.91
N GLY A 44 6.04 -8.07 2.33
CA GLY A 44 6.57 -9.03 1.37
C GLY A 44 6.81 -8.39 0.00
N TYR A 45 7.91 -8.74 -0.64
CA TYR A 45 8.19 -8.33 -2.01
C TYR A 45 7.13 -8.85 -2.98
N MET A 46 6.69 -8.01 -3.91
CA MET A 46 5.64 -8.32 -4.89
C MET A 46 4.30 -8.72 -4.26
N SER A 47 4.04 -8.31 -3.01
CA SER A 47 2.71 -8.49 -2.43
C SER A 47 1.66 -7.77 -3.26
N ASP A 48 0.58 -8.45 -3.58
CA ASP A 48 -0.52 -7.90 -4.37
C ASP A 48 -1.87 -8.05 -3.66
N ILE A 49 -2.90 -7.47 -4.26
CA ILE A 49 -4.25 -7.43 -3.71
C ILE A 49 -5.08 -8.69 -4.08
N SER A 50 -4.58 -9.55 -4.96
CA SER A 50 -5.35 -10.67 -5.51
C SER A 50 -5.85 -11.67 -4.46
N ASN A 51 -5.09 -11.83 -3.37
CA ASN A 51 -5.47 -12.68 -2.24
C ASN A 51 -6.50 -12.04 -1.31
N GLN A 52 -6.88 -10.78 -1.54
CA GLN A 52 -7.86 -10.04 -0.76
C GLN A 52 -9.16 -9.80 -1.53
N ASP A 53 -9.36 -10.48 -2.66
CA ASP A 53 -10.54 -10.36 -3.52
C ASP A 53 -11.86 -10.46 -2.72
N PHE A 54 -11.93 -11.34 -1.72
CA PHE A 54 -13.10 -11.50 -0.87
C PHE A 54 -13.50 -10.23 -0.12
N LEU A 55 -12.53 -9.38 0.27
CA LEU A 55 -12.83 -8.09 0.91
C LEU A 55 -13.47 -7.12 -0.08
N TYR A 56 -12.98 -7.10 -1.31
CA TYR A 56 -13.51 -6.22 -2.36
C TYR A 56 -14.85 -6.70 -2.90
N GLU A 57 -15.07 -8.02 -3.01
CA GLU A 57 -16.39 -8.59 -3.30
C GLU A 57 -17.41 -8.16 -2.24
N MET A 58 -17.07 -8.35 -0.96
CA MET A 58 -17.91 -7.96 0.15
C MET A 58 -18.15 -6.44 0.16
N GLY A 59 -17.11 -5.64 -0.03
CA GLY A 59 -17.20 -4.19 -0.11
C GLY A 59 -18.10 -3.73 -1.26
N TYR A 60 -17.91 -4.27 -2.46
CA TYR A 60 -18.73 -3.91 -3.62
C TYR A 60 -20.19 -4.31 -3.43
N SER A 61 -20.46 -5.47 -2.85
CA SER A 61 -21.84 -5.91 -2.59
C SER A 61 -22.64 -4.90 -1.74
N ARG A 62 -21.94 -4.14 -0.89
CA ARG A 62 -22.53 -3.18 0.05
C ARG A 62 -22.49 -1.74 -0.44
N PHE A 63 -21.32 -1.29 -0.86
CA PHE A 63 -21.11 0.12 -1.22
C PHE A 63 -21.49 0.44 -2.68
N LYS A 64 -21.49 -0.56 -3.56
CA LYS A 64 -21.72 -0.37 -5.00
C LYS A 64 -20.79 0.69 -5.62
N ASP A 65 -19.61 0.82 -5.05
CA ASP A 65 -18.63 1.84 -5.41
C ASP A 65 -17.93 1.47 -6.74
N PRO A 66 -17.91 2.36 -7.74
CA PRO A 66 -17.30 2.07 -9.05
C PRO A 66 -15.80 1.79 -8.95
N PHE A 67 -15.09 2.40 -7.98
CA PHE A 67 -13.66 2.18 -7.80
C PHE A 67 -13.40 0.77 -7.27
N ILE A 68 -14.22 0.28 -6.32
CA ILE A 68 -14.15 -1.12 -5.84
C ILE A 68 -14.41 -2.08 -7.00
N LEU A 69 -15.37 -1.79 -7.88
CA LEU A 69 -15.63 -2.60 -9.07
C LEU A 69 -14.41 -2.63 -10.00
N GLN A 70 -13.76 -1.49 -10.21
CA GLN A 70 -12.53 -1.40 -11.01
C GLN A 70 -11.41 -2.28 -10.43
N ILE A 71 -11.22 -2.28 -9.10
CA ILE A 71 -10.24 -3.15 -8.45
C ILE A 71 -10.55 -4.63 -8.72
N LEU A 72 -11.81 -5.04 -8.55
CA LEU A 72 -12.23 -6.41 -8.82
C LEU A 72 -12.02 -6.80 -10.29
N ALA A 73 -12.32 -5.91 -11.23
CA ALA A 73 -12.10 -6.15 -12.65
C ALA A 73 -10.62 -6.44 -12.96
N LYS A 74 -9.69 -5.73 -12.29
CA LYS A 74 -8.24 -5.95 -12.44
C LYS A 74 -7.77 -7.24 -11.77
N VAL A 75 -8.24 -7.52 -10.57
CA VAL A 75 -7.94 -8.78 -9.86
C VAL A 75 -8.36 -9.99 -10.71
N TYR A 76 -9.58 -9.96 -11.26
CA TYR A 76 -10.09 -11.06 -12.08
C TYR A 76 -9.58 -11.07 -13.52
N ALA A 77 -8.73 -10.12 -13.90
CA ALA A 77 -7.97 -10.23 -15.14
C ALA A 77 -6.81 -11.23 -15.07
N THR A 78 -6.37 -11.59 -13.85
CA THR A 78 -5.24 -12.51 -13.60
C THR A 78 -5.62 -13.75 -12.79
N LYS A 79 -6.86 -13.83 -12.30
CA LYS A 79 -7.33 -14.87 -11.39
C LYS A 79 -8.77 -15.25 -11.72
N ASP A 80 -9.10 -16.51 -11.60
CA ASP A 80 -10.47 -16.99 -11.76
C ASP A 80 -11.39 -16.52 -10.60
N ARG A 81 -12.60 -16.14 -10.95
CA ARG A 81 -13.64 -15.74 -9.99
C ARG A 81 -14.48 -16.95 -9.58
N ASN A 82 -13.98 -17.75 -8.65
CA ASN A 82 -14.56 -19.04 -8.25
C ASN A 82 -14.89 -19.16 -6.75
N SER A 83 -14.90 -18.05 -6.01
CA SER A 83 -15.20 -18.06 -4.57
C SER A 83 -16.71 -18.16 -4.31
N ALA A 84 -17.09 -18.78 -3.18
CA ALA A 84 -18.49 -18.81 -2.74
C ALA A 84 -19.05 -17.37 -2.54
N LEU A 85 -18.22 -16.43 -2.13
CA LEU A 85 -18.62 -15.03 -1.97
C LEU A 85 -18.94 -14.35 -3.32
N ALA A 86 -18.21 -14.71 -4.36
CA ALA A 86 -18.48 -14.24 -5.72
C ALA A 86 -19.88 -14.68 -6.20
N LEU A 87 -20.31 -15.89 -5.86
CA LEU A 87 -21.68 -16.36 -6.12
C LEU A 87 -22.73 -15.55 -5.34
N LEU A 88 -22.45 -15.27 -4.07
CA LEU A 88 -23.39 -14.53 -3.20
C LEU A 88 -23.53 -13.06 -3.58
N THR A 89 -22.49 -12.45 -4.13
CA THR A 89 -22.54 -11.05 -4.55
C THR A 89 -23.27 -10.84 -5.87
N ASN A 90 -23.34 -11.88 -6.71
CA ASN A 90 -24.05 -11.92 -7.99
C ASN A 90 -23.86 -10.65 -8.86
N VAL A 91 -22.60 -10.24 -9.00
CA VAL A 91 -22.22 -9.06 -9.78
C VAL A 91 -21.51 -9.51 -11.05
N ASP A 92 -21.89 -8.96 -12.19
CA ASP A 92 -21.15 -9.16 -13.44
C ASP A 92 -19.88 -8.28 -13.40
N ILE A 93 -18.71 -8.92 -13.43
CA ILE A 93 -17.41 -8.25 -13.41
C ILE A 93 -16.68 -8.62 -14.68
N LYS A 94 -16.46 -7.64 -15.56
CA LYS A 94 -15.67 -7.80 -16.78
C LYS A 94 -14.18 -7.62 -16.43
N PRO A 95 -13.33 -8.63 -16.68
CA PRO A 95 -11.89 -8.51 -16.46
C PRO A 95 -11.28 -7.34 -17.24
N ASP A 96 -10.39 -6.60 -16.59
CA ASP A 96 -9.70 -5.44 -17.16
C ASP A 96 -8.19 -5.51 -16.85
N LYS A 97 -7.37 -5.69 -17.89
CA LYS A 97 -5.91 -5.79 -17.82
C LYS A 97 -5.19 -4.44 -17.91
N THR A 98 -5.90 -3.33 -18.06
CA THR A 98 -5.24 -2.03 -18.13
C THR A 98 -4.61 -1.68 -16.79
N PRO A 99 -3.46 -0.99 -16.75
CA PRO A 99 -2.85 -0.55 -15.49
C PRO A 99 -3.81 0.31 -14.66
N LEU A 100 -3.74 0.17 -13.34
CA LEU A 100 -4.52 1.00 -12.44
C LEU A 100 -3.95 2.42 -12.43
N LYS A 101 -4.73 3.36 -12.93
CA LYS A 101 -4.36 4.79 -12.90
C LYS A 101 -4.87 5.41 -11.61
N GLN A 102 -3.99 6.10 -10.91
CA GLN A 102 -4.29 6.81 -9.67
C GLN A 102 -3.54 8.14 -9.65
N ASP A 103 -4.09 9.10 -8.94
CA ASP A 103 -3.43 10.37 -8.67
C ASP A 103 -2.34 10.21 -7.60
N SER A 104 -1.43 11.19 -7.54
CA SER A 104 -0.50 11.35 -6.41
C SER A 104 -1.28 11.46 -5.10
N TYR A 105 -0.73 10.92 -4.02
CA TYR A 105 -1.46 10.85 -2.74
C TYR A 105 -0.53 11.00 -1.54
N LEU A 106 -1.01 11.69 -0.51
CA LEU A 106 -0.32 11.87 0.75
C LEU A 106 -1.05 11.11 1.87
N PHE A 107 -0.35 10.17 2.48
CA PHE A 107 -0.73 9.55 3.75
C PHE A 107 0.04 10.25 4.88
N ASP A 108 -0.41 11.45 5.26
CA ASP A 108 0.32 12.31 6.19
C ASP A 108 0.50 11.68 7.57
N ASP A 109 -0.55 11.08 8.13
CA ASP A 109 -0.51 10.40 9.43
C ASP A 109 0.50 9.23 9.48
N THR A 110 0.77 8.59 8.35
CA THR A 110 1.75 7.49 8.25
C THR A 110 3.10 7.92 7.71
N GLY A 111 3.19 9.16 7.20
CA GLY A 111 4.39 9.73 6.64
C GLY A 111 4.84 9.07 5.36
N ILE A 112 3.90 8.90 4.42
CA ILE A 112 4.14 8.37 3.08
C ILE A 112 3.57 9.34 2.05
N ALA A 113 4.43 9.86 1.18
CA ALA A 113 4.06 10.65 0.02
C ALA A 113 4.24 9.82 -1.25
N ILE A 114 3.23 9.82 -2.12
CA ILE A 114 3.24 9.10 -3.39
C ILE A 114 3.08 10.09 -4.53
N LEU A 115 4.09 10.19 -5.38
CA LEU A 115 4.08 11.01 -6.58
C LEU A 115 3.92 10.12 -7.81
N ARG A 116 3.03 10.53 -8.73
CA ARG A 116 2.72 9.76 -9.93
C ARG A 116 2.78 10.62 -11.18
N SER A 117 3.35 10.05 -12.25
CA SER A 117 3.38 10.66 -13.58
C SER A 117 3.42 9.57 -14.64
N GLY A 118 2.39 9.49 -15.48
CA GLY A 118 2.24 8.39 -16.44
C GLY A 118 2.24 7.04 -15.73
N ASP A 119 3.17 6.16 -16.12
CA ASP A 119 3.34 4.85 -15.50
C ASP A 119 4.34 4.86 -14.33
N ASN A 120 4.93 6.02 -14.02
CA ASN A 120 5.88 6.15 -12.92
C ASN A 120 5.14 6.38 -11.60
N THR A 121 5.60 5.68 -10.56
CA THR A 121 5.17 5.89 -9.18
C THR A 121 6.40 5.93 -8.28
N LEU A 122 6.61 7.07 -7.64
CA LEU A 122 7.62 7.23 -6.60
C LEU A 122 6.92 7.23 -5.25
N VAL A 123 7.40 6.40 -4.33
CA VAL A 123 6.93 6.38 -2.94
C VAL A 123 8.06 6.91 -2.07
N PHE A 124 7.78 7.97 -1.34
CA PHE A 124 8.70 8.61 -0.40
C PHE A 124 8.20 8.39 1.02
N ARG A 125 8.99 7.73 1.82
CA ARG A 125 8.68 7.39 3.20
C ARG A 125 9.44 8.31 4.15
N TYR A 126 8.73 9.13 4.95
CA TYR A 126 9.36 10.06 5.90
C TYR A 126 8.85 9.92 7.33
N GLY A 127 7.77 9.19 7.52
CA GLY A 127 7.00 9.18 8.76
C GLY A 127 7.64 8.45 9.93
N PHE A 128 6.83 8.28 10.94
CA PHE A 128 7.21 7.62 12.18
C PHE A 128 7.43 6.12 11.96
N SER A 129 8.46 5.59 12.59
CA SER A 129 8.74 4.16 12.65
C SER A 129 8.98 3.78 14.12
N ASP A 130 8.07 2.97 14.67
CA ASP A 130 8.23 2.42 16.01
C ASP A 130 7.63 1.01 16.07
N GLY A 131 8.39 0.10 16.69
CA GLY A 131 7.93 -1.27 16.87
C GLY A 131 8.77 -2.32 16.16
N GLY A 132 8.39 -3.58 16.42
CA GLY A 132 9.14 -4.75 15.97
C GLY A 132 9.21 -4.91 14.47
N HIS A 133 8.19 -4.44 13.75
CA HIS A 133 8.06 -4.57 12.29
C HIS A 133 8.66 -3.38 11.52
N SER A 134 9.10 -2.31 12.18
CA SER A 134 9.68 -1.14 11.53
C SER A 134 11.14 -1.36 11.13
N HIS A 135 11.54 -0.79 10.01
CA HIS A 135 12.91 -0.73 9.54
C HIS A 135 13.48 0.70 9.69
N PRO A 136 14.82 0.89 9.68
CA PRO A 136 15.46 2.21 9.68
C PRO A 136 15.45 2.83 8.27
N ASP A 137 14.25 3.04 7.71
CA ASP A 137 13.98 3.35 6.31
C ASP A 137 13.37 4.74 6.09
N ARG A 138 13.44 5.65 7.08
CA ARG A 138 12.96 7.02 6.90
C ARG A 138 13.79 7.79 5.88
N LEU A 139 13.13 8.67 5.12
CA LEU A 139 13.65 9.37 3.95
C LEU A 139 14.08 8.42 2.82
N SER A 140 13.60 7.17 2.83
CA SER A 140 13.80 6.25 1.72
C SER A 140 12.82 6.50 0.59
N VAL A 141 13.24 6.11 -0.61
CA VAL A 141 12.41 6.18 -1.81
C VAL A 141 12.35 4.82 -2.49
N THR A 142 11.18 4.49 -3.04
CA THR A 142 11.04 3.42 -4.03
C THR A 142 10.49 4.00 -5.32
N LEU A 143 10.89 3.47 -6.45
CA LEU A 143 10.46 3.92 -7.77
C LEU A 143 10.02 2.73 -8.61
N HIS A 144 8.81 2.83 -9.13
CA HIS A 144 8.22 1.86 -10.04
C HIS A 144 7.91 2.51 -11.38
N ASN A 145 8.18 1.80 -12.48
CA ASN A 145 7.85 2.22 -13.85
C ASN A 145 7.09 1.11 -14.55
N GLY A 146 5.82 1.34 -14.86
CA GLY A 146 4.96 0.36 -15.51
C GLY A 146 4.82 -0.92 -14.67
N GLU A 147 5.51 -1.98 -15.07
CA GLU A 147 5.49 -3.27 -14.38
C GLU A 147 6.77 -3.57 -13.59
N LYS A 148 7.74 -2.64 -13.56
CA LYS A 148 9.07 -2.86 -12.98
C LYS A 148 9.36 -1.89 -11.85
N GLU A 149 9.86 -2.42 -10.75
CA GLU A 149 10.55 -1.60 -9.76
C GLU A 149 11.96 -1.24 -10.26
N ILE A 150 12.26 0.05 -10.22
CA ILE A 150 13.56 0.61 -10.61
C ILE A 150 14.43 0.82 -9.37
N LEU A 151 13.84 1.41 -8.31
CA LEU A 151 14.41 1.46 -6.98
C LEU A 151 13.52 0.62 -6.08
N THR A 152 13.98 -0.56 -5.75
CA THR A 152 13.23 -1.52 -4.95
C THR A 152 13.56 -1.41 -3.46
N ASP A 153 12.62 -1.77 -2.61
CA ASP A 153 12.88 -2.08 -1.20
C ASP A 153 12.87 -3.61 -1.03
N CYS A 154 13.72 -4.13 -0.16
CA CYS A 154 13.82 -5.57 0.03
C CYS A 154 12.67 -6.15 0.88
N GLY A 155 11.98 -5.31 1.66
CA GLY A 155 10.97 -5.77 2.60
C GLY A 155 11.50 -6.85 3.55
N THR A 156 10.67 -7.84 3.83
CA THR A 156 11.05 -9.00 4.65
C THR A 156 10.70 -10.29 3.94
N TYR A 157 11.71 -11.14 3.75
CA TYR A 157 11.54 -12.46 3.18
C TYR A 157 11.15 -13.49 4.26
N SER A 158 11.90 -13.54 5.37
CA SER A 158 11.63 -14.46 6.48
C SER A 158 12.38 -14.04 7.74
N TYR A 159 11.71 -14.04 8.88
CA TYR A 159 12.30 -13.78 10.18
C TYR A 159 13.35 -14.82 10.61
N ALA A 160 13.27 -16.03 10.08
CA ALA A 160 14.19 -17.13 10.39
C ALA A 160 15.54 -17.02 9.68
N GLN A 161 15.66 -16.15 8.67
CA GLN A 161 16.90 -15.99 7.93
C GLN A 161 17.86 -15.01 8.63
N PRO A 162 19.16 -15.32 8.69
CA PRO A 162 20.17 -14.39 9.24
C PRO A 162 20.16 -13.04 8.53
N ALA A 163 19.81 -12.99 7.24
CA ALA A 163 19.66 -11.79 6.45
C ALA A 163 18.57 -10.84 6.98
N TYR A 164 17.61 -11.30 7.78
CA TYR A 164 16.58 -10.44 8.35
C TYR A 164 17.19 -9.33 9.20
N LEU A 165 17.94 -9.67 10.24
CA LEU A 165 18.60 -8.70 11.11
C LEU A 165 19.91 -8.16 10.51
N GLY A 166 20.63 -8.97 9.73
CA GLY A 166 21.94 -8.61 9.17
C GLY A 166 21.87 -7.70 7.95
N TRP A 167 20.74 -7.67 7.24
CA TRP A 167 20.56 -6.89 6.02
C TRP A 167 19.19 -6.19 5.99
N GLN A 168 18.08 -6.94 5.95
CA GLN A 168 16.75 -6.38 5.70
C GLN A 168 16.35 -5.30 6.72
N LYS A 169 16.74 -5.45 7.98
CA LYS A 169 16.54 -4.46 9.05
C LYS A 169 17.71 -3.49 9.22
N ARG A 170 18.42 -3.18 8.16
CA ARG A 170 19.53 -2.21 8.18
C ARG A 170 19.24 -1.10 7.20
N GLY A 171 19.56 0.14 7.57
CA GLY A 171 19.40 1.30 6.68
C GLY A 171 20.10 1.13 5.33
N LEU A 172 21.19 0.38 5.30
CA LEU A 172 21.95 0.09 4.08
C LEU A 172 21.16 -0.72 3.02
N SER A 173 20.10 -1.40 3.41
CA SER A 173 19.25 -2.15 2.46
C SER A 173 18.15 -1.32 1.81
N HIS A 174 18.02 -0.06 2.20
CA HIS A 174 17.00 0.85 1.71
C HIS A 174 17.61 1.98 0.87
N ASN A 175 16.80 2.59 -0.01
CA ASN A 175 17.25 3.70 -0.88
C ASN A 175 17.21 5.03 -0.13
N LEU A 176 18.17 5.27 0.75
CA LEU A 176 18.27 6.45 1.60
C LEU A 176 19.73 6.86 1.80
N VAL A 177 19.95 8.03 2.40
CA VAL A 177 21.28 8.51 2.78
C VAL A 177 21.59 8.08 4.22
N LEU A 178 22.70 7.38 4.42
CA LEU A 178 23.25 7.08 5.74
C LEU A 178 24.32 8.10 6.11
N VAL A 179 24.30 8.55 7.35
CA VAL A 179 25.36 9.40 7.91
C VAL A 179 26.35 8.47 8.64
N ASP A 180 27.63 8.54 8.28
CA ASP A 180 28.71 7.72 8.83
C ASP A 180 28.43 6.20 8.80
N GLY A 181 27.58 5.75 7.84
CA GLY A 181 27.20 4.35 7.71
C GLY A 181 26.36 3.81 8.88
N GLN A 182 25.81 4.69 9.70
CA GLN A 182 25.01 4.31 10.86
C GLN A 182 23.52 4.21 10.50
N ASP A 183 22.87 3.17 11.07
CA ASP A 183 21.42 3.04 10.95
C ASP A 183 20.72 4.14 11.76
N MET A 184 19.60 4.62 11.23
CA MET A 184 18.74 5.53 11.98
C MET A 184 18.13 4.84 13.19
N GLN A 185 17.96 5.58 14.28
CA GLN A 185 17.23 5.08 15.44
C GLN A 185 15.74 4.92 15.08
N ILE A 186 15.20 3.71 15.28
CA ILE A 186 13.81 3.37 14.96
C ILE A 186 12.86 3.44 16.16
N ARG A 187 13.38 3.63 17.38
CA ARG A 187 12.59 3.67 18.61
C ARG A 187 12.59 5.06 19.22
N GLY A 188 11.40 5.52 19.59
CA GLY A 188 11.18 6.78 20.31
C GLY A 188 10.46 7.83 19.47
N ALA A 189 9.44 8.45 20.06
CA ALA A 189 8.55 9.41 19.41
C ALA A 189 9.23 10.67 18.83
N LYS A 190 10.48 10.92 19.18
CA LYS A 190 11.25 12.09 18.74
C LYS A 190 11.94 11.90 17.38
N THR A 191 11.78 10.75 16.76
CA THR A 191 12.48 10.39 15.51
C THR A 191 11.60 10.38 14.28
N ALA A 192 10.38 10.91 14.35
CA ALA A 192 9.52 11.06 13.19
C ALA A 192 10.04 12.14 12.24
N GLY A 193 10.06 11.84 10.96
CA GLY A 193 10.28 12.86 9.95
C GLY A 193 9.08 13.81 9.86
N ARG A 194 9.32 15.02 9.42
CA ARG A 194 8.30 16.05 9.23
C ARG A 194 8.23 16.45 7.76
N LEU A 195 7.04 16.37 7.19
CA LEU A 195 6.79 16.86 5.83
C LEU A 195 7.03 18.38 5.77
N LEU A 196 7.74 18.83 4.76
CA LEU A 196 7.96 20.24 4.45
C LEU A 196 7.04 20.71 3.33
N SER A 197 6.91 19.89 2.26
CA SER A 197 6.01 20.18 1.15
C SER A 197 5.55 18.91 0.46
N PHE A 198 4.35 18.98 -0.12
CA PHE A 198 3.81 17.97 -1.04
C PHE A 198 3.02 18.72 -2.13
N ASP A 199 3.64 18.90 -3.28
CA ASP A 199 3.14 19.68 -4.40
C ASP A 199 3.10 18.79 -5.66
N PRO A 200 2.09 17.89 -5.78
CA PRO A 200 1.96 17.01 -6.94
C PRO A 200 1.49 17.81 -8.17
N ASP A 201 2.03 17.46 -9.33
CA ASP A 201 1.62 17.99 -10.62
C ASP A 201 1.49 16.89 -11.68
N LYS A 202 1.14 17.26 -12.92
CA LYS A 202 0.99 16.32 -14.04
C LYS A 202 2.29 15.59 -14.43
N ASN A 203 3.44 16.12 -14.02
CA ASN A 203 4.77 15.54 -14.28
C ASN A 203 5.32 14.77 -13.07
N GLY A 204 4.51 14.64 -12.01
CA GLY A 204 4.86 13.98 -10.75
C GLY A 204 4.83 14.94 -9.58
N GLY A 205 5.57 16.06 -9.64
CA GLY A 205 5.63 17.07 -8.60
C GLY A 205 6.81 16.93 -7.65
N VAL A 206 6.70 17.56 -6.48
CA VAL A 206 7.74 17.62 -5.44
C VAL A 206 7.17 17.17 -4.10
N ALA A 207 7.92 16.34 -3.40
CA ALA A 207 7.71 16.06 -1.99
C ALA A 207 9.02 16.24 -1.23
N SER A 208 8.99 16.93 -0.10
CA SER A 208 10.17 17.16 0.74
C SER A 208 9.84 16.93 2.22
N ALA A 209 10.80 16.38 2.95
CA ALA A 209 10.69 16.13 4.37
C ALA A 209 12.06 16.22 5.05
N VAL A 210 12.07 16.33 6.37
CA VAL A 210 13.27 16.37 7.23
C VAL A 210 13.09 15.44 8.41
N LEU A 211 14.20 14.89 8.90
CA LEU A 211 14.30 14.18 10.18
C LEU A 211 14.64 15.12 11.31
#